data_606e058f24659b50265f9dcde6b16f45
#
_entry.id   606e058f24659b50265f9dcde6b16f45
#
_cell.length_a   1.000
_cell.length_b   1.000
_cell.length_c   1.000
_cell.angle_alpha   90.00
_cell.angle_beta   90.00
_cell.angle_gamma   90.00
#
_symmetry.space_group_name_H-M   'P 1'
#
loop_
_entity.id
_entity.type
_entity.pdbx_description
1 polymer ?
#
loop_
_entity_poly.entity_id
_entity_poly.type
_entity_poly.pdbx_seq_one_letter_code
_entity_poly.pdbx_strand_id
1 'polypeptide(L)'
;MKKLFTTLLLLATTVAVHAGKKSAADYVNPLIGTAWEGEGGTAPFVGRPFMMINFLPQTRQNKMGSMAYVYEDKEIIGFMASHQPTVWMGDYGYVSLMPQTGGEIKYLPEERGLAFDHADEKSTPYYYSVKMKTPQGKLLKGEMTAASRAAIMRFTFPKKEKVQNIIVQGINLNPALADWANDYGPRIEKIHGYIHVDTVNNEIWGYNPDRQSSQISPDLPNFKGFFVIKFNRPIKGVMTWDNNEVYPEKPRHKGTRMGAAVS
;
A
#
# COMPACT_ATOMS: atom_id res chain seq x y z
N MET A 1 31.53 -10.42 -52.14
CA MET A 1 31.70 -10.85 -50.76
C MET A 1 32.28 -9.76 -49.84
N LYS A 2 33.31 -9.03 -50.21
CA LYS A 2 33.91 -7.97 -49.31
C LYS A 2 32.95 -6.83 -48.93
N LYS A 3 32.05 -6.41 -49.83
CA LYS A 3 31.07 -5.34 -49.55
C LYS A 3 29.94 -5.76 -48.58
N LEU A 4 29.57 -7.03 -48.55
CA LEU A 4 28.57 -7.54 -47.63
C LEU A 4 29.07 -7.58 -46.17
N PHE A 5 30.35 -7.89 -46.01
CA PHE A 5 31.01 -7.91 -44.67
C PHE A 5 31.13 -6.50 -44.06
N THR A 6 31.38 -5.49 -44.88
CA THR A 6 31.50 -4.10 -44.39
C THR A 6 30.13 -3.54 -43.96
N THR A 7 29.05 -3.90 -44.67
CA THR A 7 27.69 -3.48 -44.28
C THR A 7 27.20 -4.16 -43.00
N LEU A 8 27.56 -5.43 -42.78
CA LEU A 8 27.24 -6.12 -41.55
C LEU A 8 27.98 -5.57 -40.35
N LEU A 9 29.22 -5.14 -40.52
CA LEU A 9 30.02 -4.52 -39.46
C LEU A 9 29.50 -3.14 -39.07
N LEU A 10 29.00 -2.33 -40.03
CA LEU A 10 28.36 -1.06 -39.73
C LEU A 10 27.00 -1.19 -39.01
N LEU A 11 26.21 -2.25 -39.32
CA LEU A 11 24.97 -2.52 -38.57
C LEU A 11 25.20 -2.98 -37.12
N ALA A 12 26.31 -3.67 -36.87
CA ALA A 12 26.66 -4.12 -35.51
C ALA A 12 27.12 -3.00 -34.57
N THR A 13 27.59 -1.87 -35.12
CA THR A 13 28.06 -0.74 -34.31
C THR A 13 26.97 0.24 -33.88
N THR A 14 25.75 0.12 -34.40
CA THR A 14 24.63 1.02 -34.05
C THR A 14 23.79 0.56 -32.87
N VAL A 15 24.05 -0.62 -32.30
CA VAL A 15 23.50 -1.02 -31.00
C VAL A 15 24.49 -0.59 -29.90
N ALA A 16 24.94 0.65 -29.91
CA ALA A 16 25.48 1.27 -28.72
C ALA A 16 24.32 1.40 -27.73
N VAL A 17 24.24 0.48 -26.80
CA VAL A 17 23.39 0.59 -25.62
C VAL A 17 23.68 1.97 -25.02
N HIS A 18 22.78 2.91 -25.21
CA HIS A 18 22.77 4.14 -24.44
C HIS A 18 22.47 3.72 -23.00
N ALA A 19 23.50 3.35 -22.25
CA ALA A 19 23.43 3.39 -20.81
C ALA A 19 23.13 4.83 -20.46
N GLY A 20 21.84 5.15 -20.30
CA GLY A 20 21.39 6.49 -19.95
C GLY A 20 22.20 6.98 -18.77
N LYS A 21 22.74 8.19 -18.82
CA LYS A 21 23.42 8.79 -17.67
C LYS A 21 22.48 8.69 -16.47
N LYS A 22 22.96 8.08 -15.40
CA LYS A 22 22.21 8.03 -14.14
C LYS A 22 21.84 9.44 -13.72
N SER A 23 20.58 9.65 -13.38
CA SER A 23 20.10 10.90 -12.77
C SER A 23 20.51 10.94 -11.30
N ALA A 24 20.48 12.11 -10.67
CA ALA A 24 20.73 12.21 -9.24
C ALA A 24 19.78 11.35 -8.41
N ALA A 25 18.53 11.19 -8.86
CA ALA A 25 17.55 10.35 -8.18
C ALA A 25 17.92 8.84 -8.18
N ASP A 26 18.73 8.38 -9.14
CA ASP A 26 19.17 6.98 -9.21
C ASP A 26 20.22 6.62 -8.16
N TYR A 27 20.77 7.60 -7.47
CA TYR A 27 21.71 7.43 -6.35
C TYR A 27 21.01 7.48 -4.99
N VAL A 28 19.74 7.82 -4.92
CA VAL A 28 18.98 7.85 -3.68
C VAL A 28 18.52 6.43 -3.34
N ASN A 29 18.85 5.98 -2.14
CA ASN A 29 18.36 4.73 -1.58
C ASN A 29 17.28 5.01 -0.51
N PRO A 30 15.99 4.87 -0.80
CA PRO A 30 14.92 5.11 0.17
C PRO A 30 14.86 4.12 1.35
N LEU A 31 15.64 3.03 1.30
CA LEU A 31 15.73 2.07 2.40
C LEU A 31 16.67 2.52 3.51
N ILE A 32 17.48 3.59 3.31
CA ILE A 32 18.32 4.14 4.37
C ILE A 32 17.46 4.69 5.50
N GLY A 33 17.72 4.24 6.74
CA GLY A 33 16.99 4.65 7.94
C GLY A 33 15.69 3.85 8.19
N THR A 34 15.38 2.81 7.39
CA THR A 34 14.18 2.00 7.57
C THR A 34 14.34 0.82 8.53
N ALA A 35 15.56 0.59 9.04
CA ALA A 35 15.85 -0.47 10.02
C ALA A 35 15.44 -0.08 11.46
N TRP A 36 14.84 1.06 11.66
CA TRP A 36 14.46 1.57 12.97
C TRP A 36 12.97 1.85 13.03
N GLU A 37 12.29 1.21 13.96
CA GLU A 37 10.84 1.40 14.15
C GLU A 37 10.47 2.65 14.95
N GLY A 38 11.41 3.17 15.76
CA GLY A 38 11.20 4.28 16.69
C GLY A 38 11.42 5.65 16.08
N GLU A 39 11.76 6.60 16.94
CA GLU A 39 11.79 8.04 16.70
C GLU A 39 12.62 8.54 15.53
N GLY A 40 13.64 7.78 15.12
CA GLY A 40 14.48 8.13 13.97
C GLY A 40 14.15 7.36 12.70
N GLY A 41 13.07 6.56 12.73
CA GLY A 41 12.68 5.71 11.61
C GLY A 41 12.15 6.51 10.42
N THR A 42 12.31 5.93 9.24
CA THR A 42 11.71 6.39 7.99
C THR A 42 11.13 5.20 7.23
N ALA A 43 10.48 5.44 6.10
CA ALA A 43 9.96 4.39 5.24
C ALA A 43 10.35 4.63 3.77
N PRO A 44 10.32 3.61 2.92
CA PRO A 44 10.68 3.74 1.51
C PRO A 44 9.55 4.41 0.71
N PHE A 45 9.39 5.71 0.91
CA PHE A 45 8.38 6.51 0.26
C PHE A 45 8.58 6.59 -1.24
N VAL A 46 7.46 6.49 -1.96
CA VAL A 46 7.40 6.66 -3.42
C VAL A 46 6.64 7.93 -3.73
N GLY A 47 7.28 8.84 -4.46
CA GLY A 47 6.59 10.02 -4.90
C GLY A 47 7.48 11.11 -5.49
N ARG A 48 6.90 12.28 -5.67
CA ARG A 48 7.60 13.49 -6.09
C ARG A 48 7.96 14.33 -4.86
N PRO A 49 8.97 15.20 -4.96
CA PRO A 49 9.17 16.22 -3.94
C PRO A 49 7.89 17.04 -3.72
N PHE A 50 7.59 17.40 -2.47
CA PHE A 50 6.42 18.19 -2.08
C PHE A 50 5.07 17.55 -2.43
N MET A 51 4.95 16.25 -2.21
CA MET A 51 3.69 15.54 -2.35
C MET A 51 2.71 15.85 -1.22
N MET A 52 1.43 15.77 -1.52
CA MET A 52 0.37 15.83 -0.51
C MET A 52 0.09 14.47 0.13
N ILE A 53 0.45 13.39 -0.55
CA ILE A 53 0.23 12.01 -0.13
C ILE A 53 1.50 11.22 -0.40
N ASN A 54 1.96 10.46 0.58
CA ASN A 54 3.09 9.54 0.45
C ASN A 54 2.57 8.13 0.23
N PHE A 55 3.22 7.39 -0.65
CA PHE A 55 2.91 6.00 -0.92
C PHE A 55 4.08 5.13 -0.48
N LEU A 56 3.79 4.02 0.19
CA LEU A 56 4.81 3.14 0.76
C LEU A 56 4.32 1.69 0.88
N PRO A 57 5.23 0.69 0.84
CA PRO A 57 4.91 -0.65 1.29
C PRO A 57 4.65 -0.64 2.78
N GLN A 58 3.84 -1.54 3.26
CA GLN A 58 3.48 -1.68 4.66
C GLN A 58 3.88 -3.07 5.16
N THR A 59 4.72 -3.11 6.19
CA THR A 59 5.13 -4.36 6.87
C THR A 59 4.53 -4.48 8.26
N ARG A 60 4.13 -3.35 8.86
CA ARG A 60 3.51 -3.26 10.18
C ARG A 60 2.23 -2.43 10.11
N GLN A 61 1.41 -2.58 11.12
CA GLN A 61 0.25 -1.74 11.27
C GLN A 61 0.66 -0.29 11.47
N ASN A 62 0.01 0.61 10.73
CA ASN A 62 0.21 2.04 10.85
C ASN A 62 -0.36 2.54 12.17
N LYS A 63 0.50 3.08 13.04
CA LYS A 63 0.12 3.68 14.32
C LYS A 63 1.13 4.75 14.74
N MET A 64 0.71 5.67 15.61
CA MET A 64 1.65 6.63 16.22
C MET A 64 2.70 5.88 17.06
N GLY A 65 3.93 6.34 17.02
CA GLY A 65 5.06 5.70 17.70
C GLY A 65 5.75 4.57 16.92
N SER A 66 5.24 4.21 15.72
CA SER A 66 5.85 3.15 14.90
C SER A 66 5.74 3.48 13.41
N MET A 67 6.80 3.20 12.65
CA MET A 67 6.76 3.28 11.19
C MET A 67 5.94 2.12 10.61
N ALA A 68 5.25 2.39 9.51
CA ALA A 68 4.47 1.36 8.81
C ALA A 68 5.34 0.38 8.00
N TYR A 69 6.62 0.64 7.85
CA TYR A 69 7.61 -0.24 7.24
C TYR A 69 8.86 -0.29 8.10
N VAL A 70 9.35 -1.50 8.37
CA VAL A 70 10.63 -1.74 9.04
C VAL A 70 11.41 -2.78 8.25
N TYR A 71 12.69 -2.49 8.00
CA TYR A 71 13.55 -3.31 7.11
C TYR A 71 13.72 -4.76 7.58
N GLU A 72 13.73 -5.00 8.88
CA GLU A 72 13.87 -6.34 9.46
C GLU A 72 12.65 -7.24 9.29
N ASP A 73 11.49 -6.65 8.98
CA ASP A 73 10.25 -7.41 8.78
C ASP A 73 10.35 -8.28 7.53
N LYS A 74 9.63 -9.39 7.53
CA LYS A 74 9.70 -10.42 6.47
C LYS A 74 8.40 -10.57 5.68
N GLU A 75 7.40 -9.75 5.98
CA GLU A 75 6.10 -9.83 5.33
C GLU A 75 5.61 -8.44 4.92
N ILE A 76 5.06 -8.35 3.71
CA ILE A 76 4.28 -7.20 3.27
C ILE A 76 2.83 -7.46 3.66
N ILE A 77 2.22 -6.52 4.38
CA ILE A 77 0.82 -6.57 4.79
C ILE A 77 -0.05 -5.56 4.02
N GLY A 78 0.56 -4.70 3.20
CA GLY A 78 -0.18 -3.74 2.39
C GLY A 78 0.71 -2.80 1.56
N PHE A 79 0.03 -2.03 0.73
CA PHE A 79 0.55 -0.88 -0.01
C PHE A 79 -0.30 0.32 0.39
N MET A 80 0.29 1.29 1.06
CA MET A 80 -0.43 2.32 1.79
C MET A 80 -0.31 3.68 1.12
N ALA A 81 -1.39 4.45 1.17
CA ALA A 81 -1.41 5.90 0.99
C ALA A 81 -1.50 6.57 2.38
N SER A 82 -0.59 7.49 2.65
CA SER A 82 -0.42 8.15 3.95
C SER A 82 -0.29 9.66 3.76
N HIS A 83 -0.90 10.44 4.64
CA HIS A 83 -0.77 11.90 4.58
C HIS A 83 0.37 12.42 5.46
N GLN A 84 0.64 11.78 6.59
CA GLN A 84 1.67 12.20 7.53
C GLN A 84 2.37 10.99 8.15
N PRO A 85 3.24 10.30 7.37
CA PRO A 85 3.89 9.10 7.82
C PRO A 85 5.08 9.43 8.72
N THR A 86 4.81 9.98 9.88
CA THR A 86 5.84 10.33 10.88
C THR A 86 5.57 9.59 12.18
N VAL A 87 6.63 9.09 12.79
CA VAL A 87 6.56 8.30 14.03
C VAL A 87 5.86 9.08 15.15
N TRP A 88 6.24 10.34 15.37
CA TRP A 88 5.75 11.14 16.48
C TRP A 88 4.33 11.69 16.30
N MET A 89 3.97 12.02 15.09
CA MET A 89 2.70 12.70 14.82
C MET A 89 1.60 11.72 14.42
N GLY A 90 1.98 10.50 14.06
CA GLY A 90 1.04 9.55 13.48
C GLY A 90 0.50 10.01 12.13
N ASP A 91 -0.35 9.20 11.55
CA ASP A 91 -0.96 9.43 10.24
C ASP A 91 -2.42 9.90 10.37
N TYR A 92 -3.00 10.31 9.27
CA TYR A 92 -4.42 10.65 9.19
C TYR A 92 -4.99 10.34 7.81
N GLY A 93 -6.24 9.89 7.76
CA GLY A 93 -6.95 9.66 6.50
C GLY A 93 -6.31 8.63 5.57
N TYR A 94 -5.53 7.71 6.09
CA TYR A 94 -4.80 6.68 5.35
C TYR A 94 -5.74 5.64 4.73
N VAL A 95 -5.25 4.93 3.70
CA VAL A 95 -5.88 3.75 3.12
C VAL A 95 -4.80 2.76 2.70
N SER A 96 -5.06 1.45 2.84
CA SER A 96 -4.11 0.40 2.48
C SER A 96 -4.75 -0.64 1.56
N LEU A 97 -4.00 -1.10 0.56
CA LEU A 97 -4.40 -2.15 -0.38
C LEU A 97 -3.50 -3.36 -0.21
N MET A 98 -4.07 -4.57 -0.29
CA MET A 98 -3.29 -5.81 -0.27
C MET A 98 -3.84 -6.81 -1.30
N PRO A 99 -3.02 -7.28 -2.26
CA PRO A 99 -3.42 -8.34 -3.18
C PRO A 99 -3.37 -9.70 -2.48
N GLN A 100 -4.33 -10.57 -2.80
CA GLN A 100 -4.40 -11.92 -2.24
C GLN A 100 -4.88 -12.94 -3.26
N THR A 101 -4.41 -14.19 -3.12
CA THR A 101 -4.83 -15.33 -3.93
C THR A 101 -5.63 -16.32 -3.09
N GLY A 102 -6.50 -17.10 -3.73
CA GLY A 102 -7.28 -18.15 -3.06
C GLY A 102 -8.65 -17.67 -2.59
N GLY A 103 -9.50 -18.63 -2.22
CA GLY A 103 -10.90 -18.37 -1.86
C GLY A 103 -11.11 -17.90 -0.43
N GLU A 104 -10.16 -18.17 0.46
CA GLU A 104 -10.19 -17.66 1.83
C GLU A 104 -9.60 -16.24 1.85
N ILE A 105 -10.39 -15.28 2.27
CA ILE A 105 -9.97 -13.87 2.35
C ILE A 105 -9.51 -13.55 3.77
N LYS A 106 -8.20 -13.34 3.91
CA LYS A 106 -7.57 -12.84 5.14
C LYS A 106 -7.53 -11.33 5.08
N TYR A 107 -8.46 -10.67 5.70
CA TYR A 107 -8.65 -9.23 5.59
C TYR A 107 -7.98 -8.43 6.72
N LEU A 108 -7.74 -9.05 7.86
CA LEU A 108 -7.07 -8.39 8.98
C LEU A 108 -5.57 -8.22 8.72
N PRO A 109 -4.97 -7.08 9.07
CA PRO A 109 -3.54 -6.82 8.84
C PRO A 109 -2.60 -7.87 9.42
N GLU A 110 -2.93 -8.40 10.57
CA GLU A 110 -2.16 -9.41 11.31
C GLU A 110 -2.19 -10.81 10.67
N GLU A 111 -3.08 -11.04 9.70
CA GLU A 111 -3.29 -12.36 9.07
C GLU A 111 -2.95 -12.38 7.58
N ARG A 112 -2.93 -11.21 6.93
CA ARG A 112 -2.84 -11.10 5.47
C ARG A 112 -1.43 -10.98 4.91
N GLY A 113 -0.41 -11.00 5.77
CA GLY A 113 0.99 -10.85 5.38
C GLY A 113 1.43 -11.87 4.33
N LEU A 114 2.21 -11.41 3.35
CA LEU A 114 2.87 -12.26 2.37
C LEU A 114 4.38 -12.11 2.51
N ALA A 115 5.07 -13.23 2.70
CA ALA A 115 6.51 -13.25 2.87
C ALA A 115 7.26 -12.70 1.63
N PHE A 116 8.32 -11.96 1.86
CA PHE A 116 9.20 -11.44 0.82
C PHE A 116 10.68 -11.52 1.24
N ASP A 117 11.56 -11.29 0.28
CA ASP A 117 12.99 -11.14 0.47
C ASP A 117 13.44 -9.79 -0.11
N HIS A 118 14.36 -9.10 0.55
CA HIS A 118 14.90 -7.82 0.05
C HIS A 118 15.64 -7.95 -1.28
N ALA A 119 16.13 -9.15 -1.64
CA ALA A 119 16.69 -9.42 -2.97
C ALA A 119 15.62 -9.29 -4.09
N ASP A 120 14.34 -9.43 -3.74
CA ASP A 120 13.19 -9.28 -4.64
C ASP A 120 12.51 -7.90 -4.51
N GLU A 121 13.07 -7.02 -3.69
CA GLU A 121 12.60 -5.66 -3.44
C GLU A 121 13.42 -4.64 -4.25
N LYS A 122 12.74 -3.70 -4.87
CA LYS A 122 13.36 -2.54 -5.53
C LYS A 122 12.70 -1.26 -5.03
N SER A 123 13.50 -0.37 -4.45
CA SER A 123 13.05 0.93 -3.97
C SER A 123 13.83 2.04 -4.63
N THR A 124 13.13 3.03 -5.17
CA THR A 124 13.67 4.31 -5.66
C THR A 124 12.70 5.41 -5.24
N PRO A 125 13.08 6.69 -5.25
CA PRO A 125 12.18 7.78 -4.88
C PRO A 125 10.89 7.86 -5.69
N TYR A 126 10.88 7.29 -6.89
CA TYR A 126 9.76 7.39 -7.85
C TYR A 126 9.10 6.06 -8.19
N TYR A 127 9.65 4.93 -7.70
CA TYR A 127 9.12 3.61 -8.00
C TYR A 127 9.49 2.61 -6.92
N TYR A 128 8.52 1.78 -6.55
CA TYR A 128 8.71 0.64 -5.66
C TYR A 128 8.17 -0.64 -6.30
N SER A 129 8.83 -1.75 -6.07
CA SER A 129 8.29 -3.07 -6.38
C SER A 129 8.84 -4.13 -5.45
N VAL A 130 8.02 -5.16 -5.21
CA VAL A 130 8.42 -6.33 -4.41
C VAL A 130 7.73 -7.58 -4.95
N LYS A 131 8.42 -8.73 -4.90
CA LYS A 131 7.80 -10.03 -5.14
C LYS A 131 7.53 -10.70 -3.80
N MET A 132 6.30 -11.11 -3.62
CA MET A 132 5.78 -11.73 -2.41
C MET A 132 5.41 -13.18 -2.67
N LYS A 133 5.57 -14.06 -1.70
CA LYS A 133 5.21 -15.47 -1.79
C LYS A 133 3.77 -15.66 -1.33
N THR A 134 2.91 -16.19 -2.19
CA THR A 134 1.57 -16.62 -1.81
C THR A 134 1.64 -17.84 -0.87
N PRO A 135 0.56 -18.20 -0.15
CA PRO A 135 0.54 -19.40 0.69
C PRO A 135 0.88 -20.69 -0.07
N GLN A 136 0.69 -20.70 -1.39
CA GLN A 136 1.04 -21.84 -2.26
C GLN A 136 2.48 -21.74 -2.81
N GLY A 137 3.30 -20.81 -2.30
CA GLY A 137 4.69 -20.62 -2.72
C GLY A 137 4.87 -19.96 -4.10
N LYS A 138 3.79 -19.49 -4.75
CA LYS A 138 3.87 -18.77 -6.02
C LYS A 138 4.22 -17.31 -5.80
N LEU A 139 4.80 -16.66 -6.81
CA LEU A 139 5.17 -15.25 -6.74
C LEU A 139 4.03 -14.35 -7.20
N LEU A 140 3.69 -13.38 -6.35
CA LEU A 140 2.81 -12.26 -6.61
C LEU A 140 3.66 -10.99 -6.56
N LYS A 141 3.59 -10.13 -7.58
CA LYS A 141 4.36 -8.88 -7.61
C LYS A 141 3.47 -7.68 -7.33
N GLY A 142 3.87 -6.83 -6.39
CA GLY A 142 3.33 -5.50 -6.17
C GLY A 142 4.26 -4.43 -6.71
N GLU A 143 3.70 -3.41 -7.35
CA GLU A 143 4.44 -2.28 -7.91
C GLU A 143 3.66 -0.99 -7.65
N MET A 144 4.36 0.12 -7.40
CA MET A 144 3.73 1.43 -7.28
C MET A 144 4.64 2.55 -7.80
N THR A 145 3.99 3.56 -8.36
CA THR A 145 4.58 4.87 -8.69
C THR A 145 3.55 5.94 -8.41
N ALA A 146 3.99 7.16 -8.13
CA ALA A 146 3.07 8.19 -7.65
C ALA A 146 3.30 9.56 -8.30
N ALA A 147 2.21 10.32 -8.34
CA ALA A 147 2.16 11.75 -8.60
C ALA A 147 1.85 12.49 -7.29
N SER A 148 1.61 13.80 -7.34
CA SER A 148 1.46 14.61 -6.11
C SER A 148 0.25 14.24 -5.24
N ARG A 149 -0.82 13.68 -5.81
CA ARG A 149 -2.07 13.33 -5.12
C ARG A 149 -2.64 11.96 -5.47
N ALA A 150 -1.97 11.20 -6.30
CA ALA A 150 -2.45 9.92 -6.79
C ALA A 150 -1.29 8.98 -7.06
N ALA A 151 -1.56 7.68 -7.00
CA ALA A 151 -0.61 6.63 -7.40
C ALA A 151 -1.24 5.67 -8.39
N ILE A 152 -0.39 4.99 -9.14
CA ILE A 152 -0.74 3.77 -9.85
C ILE A 152 -0.09 2.62 -9.09
N MET A 153 -0.92 1.67 -8.65
CA MET A 153 -0.49 0.41 -8.10
C MET A 153 -0.82 -0.70 -9.09
N ARG A 154 0.13 -1.61 -9.32
CA ARG A 154 -0.05 -2.75 -10.20
C ARG A 154 0.26 -4.03 -9.44
N PHE A 155 -0.71 -4.94 -9.41
CA PHE A 155 -0.55 -6.26 -8.84
C PHE A 155 -0.54 -7.30 -9.94
N THR A 156 0.58 -8.03 -10.06
CA THR A 156 0.73 -9.10 -11.04
C THR A 156 0.61 -10.45 -10.32
N PHE A 157 -0.52 -11.08 -10.53
CA PHE A 157 -0.83 -12.38 -9.94
C PHE A 157 -0.10 -13.52 -10.65
N PRO A 158 0.10 -14.67 -9.96
CA PRO A 158 0.69 -15.85 -10.58
C PRO A 158 -0.11 -16.29 -11.82
N LYS A 159 0.60 -16.78 -12.84
CA LYS A 159 -0.07 -17.35 -14.02
C LYS A 159 -1.04 -18.44 -13.63
N LYS A 160 -2.22 -18.45 -14.27
CA LYS A 160 -3.33 -19.42 -14.02
C LYS A 160 -3.98 -19.30 -12.63
N GLU A 161 -3.70 -18.23 -11.86
CA GLU A 161 -4.44 -17.98 -10.62
C GLU A 161 -5.89 -17.58 -10.96
N LYS A 162 -6.85 -18.38 -10.48
CA LYS A 162 -8.27 -18.18 -10.78
C LYS A 162 -8.93 -17.20 -9.84
N VAL A 163 -8.50 -17.17 -8.58
CA VAL A 163 -9.07 -16.31 -7.55
C VAL A 163 -8.06 -15.22 -7.19
N GLN A 164 -8.36 -14.02 -7.60
CA GLN A 164 -7.53 -12.84 -7.43
C GLN A 164 -8.32 -11.79 -6.67
N ASN A 165 -7.90 -11.47 -5.47
CA ASN A 165 -8.59 -10.53 -4.60
C ASN A 165 -7.71 -9.30 -4.35
N ILE A 166 -8.34 -8.14 -4.23
CA ILE A 166 -7.74 -6.93 -3.66
C ILE A 166 -8.50 -6.57 -2.39
N ILE A 167 -7.78 -6.53 -1.29
CA ILE A 167 -8.26 -6.05 -0.01
C ILE A 167 -8.00 -4.56 0.06
N VAL A 168 -9.01 -3.78 0.41
CA VAL A 168 -8.90 -2.33 0.65
C VAL A 168 -9.31 -2.05 2.08
N GLN A 169 -8.37 -1.67 2.90
CA GLN A 169 -8.61 -1.29 4.29
C GLN A 169 -8.79 0.21 4.41
N GLY A 170 -10.02 0.63 4.71
CA GLY A 170 -10.36 2.05 4.80
C GLY A 170 -10.03 2.68 6.15
N ILE A 171 -10.12 1.94 7.24
CA ILE A 171 -9.76 2.37 8.59
C ILE A 171 -9.40 1.16 9.45
N ASN A 172 -8.49 1.33 10.41
CA ASN A 172 -8.04 0.24 11.26
C ASN A 172 -7.78 0.72 12.70
N LEU A 173 -8.84 1.03 13.42
CA LEU A 173 -8.75 1.26 14.86
C LEU A 173 -8.76 -0.07 15.57
N ASN A 174 -7.61 -0.55 15.99
CA ASN A 174 -7.46 -1.83 16.67
C ASN A 174 -7.19 -1.65 18.17
N PRO A 175 -8.20 -1.85 19.04
CA PRO A 175 -8.03 -1.72 20.49
C PRO A 175 -6.97 -2.64 21.08
N ALA A 176 -6.70 -3.80 20.45
CA ALA A 176 -5.66 -4.71 20.91
C ALA A 176 -4.23 -4.16 20.77
N LEU A 177 -4.06 -3.10 19.97
CA LEU A 177 -2.80 -2.38 19.81
C LEU A 177 -2.78 -1.05 20.56
N ALA A 178 -3.78 -0.82 21.42
CA ALA A 178 -3.82 0.39 22.25
C ALA A 178 -2.60 0.46 23.16
N ASP A 179 -2.00 1.62 23.21
CA ASP A 179 -0.94 2.02 24.12
C ASP A 179 -1.16 3.48 24.52
N TRP A 180 -0.24 4.07 25.26
CA TRP A 180 -0.36 5.44 25.71
C TRP A 180 -0.58 6.46 24.56
N ALA A 181 -0.09 6.13 23.37
CA ALA A 181 -0.18 6.98 22.17
C ALA A 181 -1.39 6.65 21.28
N ASN A 182 -1.91 5.45 21.34
CA ASN A 182 -2.92 4.92 20.43
C ASN A 182 -4.20 4.44 21.16
N ASP A 183 -4.41 4.89 22.38
CA ASP A 183 -5.64 4.62 23.13
C ASP A 183 -6.70 5.65 22.78
N TYR A 184 -7.62 5.29 21.91
CA TYR A 184 -8.73 6.16 21.52
C TYR A 184 -9.80 6.30 22.62
N GLY A 185 -9.77 5.47 23.66
CA GLY A 185 -10.74 5.48 24.72
C GLY A 185 -12.20 5.56 24.21
N PRO A 186 -13.07 6.36 24.86
CA PRO A 186 -14.46 6.53 24.43
C PRO A 186 -14.63 7.16 23.04
N ARG A 187 -13.57 7.68 22.43
CA ARG A 187 -13.61 8.28 21.10
C ARG A 187 -13.76 7.27 19.99
N ILE A 188 -13.35 6.01 20.22
CA ILE A 188 -13.42 4.95 19.20
C ILE A 188 -14.85 4.78 18.68
N GLU A 189 -15.84 4.92 19.53
CA GLU A 189 -17.26 4.80 19.14
C GLU A 189 -17.75 5.94 18.21
N LYS A 190 -16.98 7.04 18.12
CA LYS A 190 -17.30 8.20 17.29
C LYS A 190 -16.53 8.23 15.98
N ILE A 191 -15.44 7.47 15.87
CA ILE A 191 -14.52 7.48 14.73
C ILE A 191 -14.93 6.35 13.77
N HIS A 192 -15.81 6.64 12.82
CA HIS A 192 -16.27 5.66 11.84
C HIS A 192 -15.84 6.05 10.43
N GLY A 193 -15.06 5.18 9.81
CA GLY A 193 -14.79 5.24 8.38
C GLY A 193 -16.01 4.81 7.56
N TYR A 194 -15.93 5.03 6.27
CA TYR A 194 -16.95 4.60 5.30
C TYR A 194 -16.29 4.07 4.04
N ILE A 195 -16.82 3.01 3.48
CA ILE A 195 -16.40 2.44 2.21
C ILE A 195 -17.61 2.09 1.35
N HIS A 196 -17.48 2.30 0.05
CA HIS A 196 -18.45 1.92 -0.96
C HIS A 196 -17.74 1.28 -2.15
N VAL A 197 -18.17 0.10 -2.55
CA VAL A 197 -17.77 -0.60 -3.77
C VAL A 197 -18.80 -0.32 -4.87
N ASP A 198 -18.38 0.38 -5.90
CA ASP A 198 -19.18 0.63 -7.10
C ASP A 198 -18.75 -0.32 -8.21
N THR A 199 -19.52 -1.39 -8.41
CA THR A 199 -19.25 -2.41 -9.42
C THR A 199 -19.56 -1.94 -10.84
N VAL A 200 -20.35 -0.89 -11.01
CA VAL A 200 -20.70 -0.33 -12.32
C VAL A 200 -19.53 0.47 -12.88
N ASN A 201 -18.93 1.32 -12.04
CA ASN A 201 -17.81 2.17 -12.41
C ASN A 201 -16.44 1.53 -12.12
N ASN A 202 -16.40 0.33 -11.52
CA ASN A 202 -15.20 -0.36 -11.07
C ASN A 202 -14.36 0.48 -10.11
N GLU A 203 -15.01 1.05 -9.10
CA GLU A 203 -14.40 1.96 -8.14
C GLU A 203 -14.71 1.53 -6.71
N ILE A 204 -13.78 1.82 -5.82
CA ILE A 204 -14.01 1.83 -4.37
C ILE A 204 -13.72 3.25 -3.90
N TRP A 205 -14.65 3.83 -3.17
CA TRP A 205 -14.44 5.14 -2.56
C TRP A 205 -14.95 5.17 -1.13
N GLY A 206 -14.43 6.12 -0.38
CA GLY A 206 -14.79 6.24 1.01
C GLY A 206 -14.07 7.35 1.72
N TYR A 207 -14.10 7.30 3.04
CA TYR A 207 -13.33 8.20 3.88
C TYR A 207 -12.86 7.51 5.15
N ASN A 208 -11.73 7.97 5.64
CA ASN A 208 -11.15 7.61 6.92
C ASN A 208 -11.06 8.89 7.79
N PRO A 209 -11.80 9.00 8.89
CA PRO A 209 -11.73 10.15 9.79
C PRO A 209 -10.65 9.98 10.87
N ASP A 210 -9.92 8.86 10.88
CA ASP A 210 -8.87 8.63 11.86
C ASP A 210 -7.76 9.67 11.72
N ARG A 211 -7.34 10.16 12.86
CA ARG A 211 -6.22 11.05 13.05
C ARG A 211 -5.48 10.61 14.30
N GLN A 212 -4.40 9.88 14.09
CA GLN A 212 -3.64 9.24 15.18
C GLN A 212 -3.12 10.25 16.21
N SER A 213 -2.73 11.45 15.77
CA SER A 213 -2.28 12.53 16.65
C SER A 213 -3.38 13.20 17.49
N SER A 214 -4.61 12.76 17.39
CA SER A 214 -5.74 13.39 18.12
C SER A 214 -5.64 13.25 19.64
N GLN A 215 -4.81 12.39 20.14
CA GLN A 215 -4.50 12.30 21.58
C GLN A 215 -3.61 13.45 22.09
N ILE A 216 -2.80 14.02 21.22
CA ILE A 216 -1.88 15.13 21.54
C ILE A 216 -2.35 16.48 21.03
N SER A 217 -3.43 16.51 20.27
CA SER A 217 -4.02 17.75 19.76
C SER A 217 -5.54 17.63 19.68
N PRO A 218 -6.30 18.76 19.76
CA PRO A 218 -7.76 18.73 19.72
C PRO A 218 -8.31 18.02 18.47
N ASP A 219 -9.44 17.34 18.62
CA ASP A 219 -10.17 16.78 17.50
C ASP A 219 -10.59 17.87 16.52
N LEU A 220 -10.41 17.61 15.24
CA LEU A 220 -10.90 18.48 14.19
C LEU A 220 -12.35 18.11 13.88
N PRO A 221 -13.30 19.06 14.00
CA PRO A 221 -14.68 18.78 13.67
C PRO A 221 -14.80 18.41 12.18
N ASN A 222 -15.58 17.38 11.90
CA ASN A 222 -15.87 16.93 10.53
C ASN A 222 -14.65 16.52 9.67
N PHE A 223 -13.50 16.22 10.28
CA PHE A 223 -12.35 15.73 9.53
C PHE A 223 -12.65 14.39 8.83
N LYS A 224 -12.28 14.29 7.56
CA LYS A 224 -12.36 13.07 6.74
C LYS A 224 -11.28 13.07 5.68
N GLY A 225 -10.42 12.05 5.70
CA GLY A 225 -9.53 11.74 4.58
C GLY A 225 -10.30 10.96 3.52
N PHE A 226 -10.67 11.59 2.41
CA PHE A 226 -11.39 10.93 1.33
C PHE A 226 -10.42 10.20 0.40
N PHE A 227 -10.85 9.04 -0.11
CA PHE A 227 -10.13 8.29 -1.11
C PHE A 227 -11.04 7.75 -2.20
N VAL A 228 -10.48 7.54 -3.38
CA VAL A 228 -11.07 6.80 -4.49
C VAL A 228 -10.02 5.90 -5.13
N ILE A 229 -10.40 4.65 -5.41
CA ILE A 229 -9.58 3.64 -6.03
C ILE A 229 -10.33 3.14 -7.27
N LYS A 230 -9.72 3.29 -8.45
CA LYS A 230 -10.29 2.83 -9.71
C LYS A 230 -9.56 1.60 -10.21
N PHE A 231 -10.32 0.58 -10.56
CA PHE A 231 -9.78 -0.67 -11.10
C PHE A 231 -9.86 -0.68 -12.63
N ASN A 232 -8.83 -1.22 -13.26
CA ASN A 232 -8.79 -1.40 -14.72
C ASN A 232 -9.44 -2.71 -15.17
N ARG A 233 -10.01 -3.49 -14.24
CA ARG A 233 -10.75 -4.72 -14.48
C ARG A 233 -12.11 -4.66 -13.80
N PRO A 234 -13.14 -5.35 -14.36
CA PRO A 234 -14.44 -5.42 -13.71
C PRO A 234 -14.35 -6.08 -12.33
N ILE A 235 -15.03 -5.46 -11.36
CA ILE A 235 -15.26 -6.05 -10.04
C ILE A 235 -16.39 -7.06 -10.17
N LYS A 236 -16.14 -8.31 -9.78
CA LYS A 236 -17.08 -9.42 -9.87
C LYS A 236 -17.63 -9.87 -8.53
N GLY A 237 -16.79 -9.90 -7.51
CA GLY A 237 -17.16 -10.26 -6.14
C GLY A 237 -16.94 -9.08 -5.20
N VAL A 238 -17.81 -8.96 -4.21
CA VAL A 238 -17.77 -7.89 -3.20
C VAL A 238 -17.97 -8.49 -1.82
N MET A 239 -17.14 -8.11 -0.89
CA MET A 239 -17.28 -8.38 0.54
C MET A 239 -16.87 -7.14 1.30
N THR A 240 -17.59 -6.76 2.33
CA THR A 240 -17.13 -5.77 3.30
C THR A 240 -16.99 -6.43 4.68
N TRP A 241 -16.24 -5.80 5.57
CA TRP A 241 -16.10 -6.25 6.95
C TRP A 241 -16.04 -5.08 7.91
N ASP A 242 -16.30 -5.35 9.19
CA ASP A 242 -15.97 -4.48 10.31
C ASP A 242 -15.56 -5.34 11.51
N ASN A 243 -14.41 -5.07 12.08
CA ASN A 243 -13.79 -5.92 13.10
C ASN A 243 -13.68 -7.37 12.61
N ASN A 244 -14.32 -8.31 13.31
CA ASN A 244 -14.32 -9.74 12.97
C ASN A 244 -15.58 -10.17 12.23
N GLU A 245 -16.47 -9.24 11.88
CA GLU A 245 -17.71 -9.54 11.17
C GLU A 245 -17.55 -9.30 9.67
N VAL A 246 -17.99 -10.25 8.88
CA VAL A 246 -17.91 -10.25 7.42
C VAL A 246 -19.31 -10.13 6.82
N TYR A 247 -19.43 -9.30 5.82
CA TYR A 247 -20.68 -9.02 5.11
C TYR A 247 -20.52 -9.32 3.61
N PRO A 248 -20.79 -10.57 3.18
CA PRO A 248 -20.74 -10.94 1.76
C PRO A 248 -21.79 -10.13 0.95
N GLU A 249 -21.41 -9.79 -0.28
CA GLU A 249 -22.26 -9.09 -1.23
C GLU A 249 -22.80 -7.72 -0.77
N LYS A 250 -22.33 -7.21 0.37
CA LYS A 250 -22.68 -5.90 0.88
C LYS A 250 -21.69 -4.85 0.35
N PRO A 251 -22.09 -3.95 -0.53
CA PRO A 251 -21.16 -3.03 -1.20
C PRO A 251 -20.84 -1.79 -0.35
N ARG A 252 -21.47 -1.60 0.80
CA ARG A 252 -21.26 -0.42 1.66
C ARG A 252 -21.12 -0.82 3.11
N HIS A 253 -20.18 -0.17 3.78
CA HIS A 253 -20.02 -0.35 5.22
C HIS A 253 -19.54 0.93 5.88
N LYS A 254 -19.88 1.06 7.17
CA LYS A 254 -19.39 2.12 8.06
C LYS A 254 -18.97 1.47 9.37
N GLY A 255 -17.73 1.71 9.81
CA GLY A 255 -17.21 1.06 10.99
C GLY A 255 -15.87 1.63 11.45
N THR A 256 -15.29 1.01 12.46
CA THR A 256 -14.07 1.44 13.14
C THR A 256 -12.84 0.69 12.67
N ARG A 257 -13.02 -0.55 12.20
CA ARG A 257 -11.96 -1.43 11.71
C ARG A 257 -12.45 -2.16 10.47
N MET A 258 -12.64 -1.43 9.39
CA MET A 258 -13.40 -1.89 8.25
C MET A 258 -12.70 -1.71 6.91
N GLY A 259 -13.19 -2.44 5.93
CA GLY A 259 -12.75 -2.36 4.55
C GLY A 259 -13.62 -3.16 3.60
N ALA A 260 -13.10 -3.39 2.39
CA ALA A 260 -13.72 -4.21 1.37
C ALA A 260 -12.70 -5.13 0.71
N ALA A 261 -13.13 -6.31 0.33
CA ALA A 261 -12.39 -7.18 -0.59
C ALA A 261 -13.19 -7.31 -1.89
N VAL A 262 -12.49 -7.22 -3.00
CA VAL A 262 -13.05 -7.33 -4.34
C VAL A 262 -12.26 -8.34 -5.18
N SER A 263 -12.97 -9.05 -6.07
CA SER A 263 -12.37 -10.03 -6.98
C SER A 263 -12.73 -9.75 -8.44
#